data_e5f9aa05b3461f254ae19f5e426253c3
#
_entry.id   e5f9aa05b3461f254ae19f5e426253c3
#
_cell.length_a   1.000
_cell.length_b   1.000
_cell.length_c   1.000
_cell.angle_alpha   90.00
_cell.angle_beta   90.00
_cell.angle_gamma   90.00
#
_symmetry.space_group_name_H-M   'P 1'
#
loop_
_entity.id
_entity.type
_entity.pdbx_description
1 polymer ?
#
loop_
_entity_poly.entity_id
_entity_poly.type
_entity_poly.pdbx_seq_one_letter_code
_entity_poly.pdbx_strand_id
1 'polypeptide(L)'
;MNNNTDPHWLLWHGFLRSAEEFPASAAIDVGGHEVTYSQLAERAKRLAATIQKTAWLDGVPMTAVFVYRSQTAYSAVLGALMAGHAYVPLNRTFPVERTRLMLQKSMCRSVIVDAGSEGQLVKLLEGMTLPLVIICPDATNVTELSTQFPAHRFVGADQLADANQWRPANVAPDSIAYLLFTSGSTGEPKGVMVSHANVLHYVRCVTGRFGFNSNDRASQTFDLTFDLSAHDMFVTWETGGCVCCPTRKQLIKPDQYINDARLTVWFSVPATAAFMRRLGVLRPDMYPGLRVSLFCGEALPSDTARQWALAAPNSVIENLYGPTELTIACTGYRWDNETSPAECEHGIVPIGQPFEGMDALVVDENLDEVPHGMSGELVATGPQLSPGYWQNEEMTRRTFVQISGKAAKYYRTGDRVLRRATDGVLVYLGRLDNQIKILGHRVELGEIEGVIRQVSGVEGVVALGWPLTAGGAEAIEVFIETEYSDASALRTELKEKLPVYMLPRHVRILRCFPKNQNGKYDRKALQAILQAGVEQVKDQVPVRLSAAKTDIYGWS
;
A
#
# COMPACT_ATOMS: atom_id res chain seq x y z
N MET A 1 -28.71 18.73 9.36
CA MET A 1 -27.86 19.87 8.96
C MET A 1 -26.95 20.15 10.12
N ASN A 2 -25.79 19.47 10.22
CA ASN A 2 -24.78 19.79 11.20
C ASN A 2 -23.75 20.68 10.53
N ASN A 3 -23.77 21.97 10.88
CA ASN A 3 -22.69 22.90 10.55
C ASN A 3 -21.44 22.42 11.30
N ASN A 4 -20.65 21.55 10.69
CA ASN A 4 -19.34 21.19 11.20
C ASN A 4 -18.38 22.33 10.82
N THR A 5 -18.31 23.33 11.69
CA THR A 5 -17.40 24.49 11.60
C THR A 5 -16.00 24.16 12.11
N ASP A 6 -15.54 22.92 11.98
CA ASP A 6 -14.15 22.57 12.25
C ASP A 6 -13.30 23.09 11.10
N PRO A 7 -12.42 24.09 11.29
CA PRO A 7 -11.59 24.65 10.21
C PRO A 7 -10.54 23.64 9.67
N HIS A 8 -10.48 22.44 10.20
CA HIS A 8 -9.43 21.43 9.94
C HIS A 8 -9.94 20.17 9.25
N TRP A 9 -10.65 20.29 8.13
CA TRP A 9 -11.23 19.15 7.39
C TRP A 9 -10.41 18.62 6.20
N LEU A 10 -9.20 19.16 5.96
CA LEU A 10 -8.30 18.69 4.91
C LEU A 10 -7.00 18.13 5.52
N LEU A 11 -6.42 17.12 4.91
CA LEU A 11 -5.25 16.40 5.45
C LEU A 11 -4.04 17.30 5.71
N TRP A 12 -3.82 18.32 4.90
CA TRP A 12 -2.69 19.23 5.07
C TRP A 12 -2.88 20.25 6.20
N HIS A 13 -4.09 20.42 6.76
CA HIS A 13 -4.33 21.34 7.87
C HIS A 13 -3.58 20.94 9.13
N GLY A 14 -3.60 19.63 9.50
CA GLY A 14 -2.84 19.12 10.66
C GLY A 14 -1.35 19.37 10.52
N PHE A 15 -0.80 19.15 9.31
CA PHE A 15 0.59 19.46 9.02
C PHE A 15 0.90 20.96 9.17
N LEU A 16 0.09 21.87 8.64
CA LEU A 16 0.32 23.32 8.77
C LEU A 16 0.20 23.80 10.21
N ARG A 17 -0.77 23.30 10.98
CA ARG A 17 -0.87 23.56 12.42
C ARG A 17 0.42 23.15 13.14
N SER A 18 0.92 21.94 12.87
CA SER A 18 2.19 21.47 13.43
C SER A 18 3.39 22.32 12.96
N ALA A 19 3.36 22.84 11.72
CA ALA A 19 4.40 23.73 11.22
C ALA A 19 4.38 25.13 11.89
N GLU A 20 3.23 25.58 12.35
CA GLU A 20 3.09 26.82 13.15
C GLU A 20 3.52 26.59 14.59
N GLU A 21 3.17 25.45 15.19
CA GLU A 21 3.43 25.15 16.59
C GLU A 21 4.88 24.69 16.83
N PHE A 22 5.45 23.88 15.89
CA PHE A 22 6.77 23.26 16.00
C PHE A 22 7.68 23.58 14.79
N PRO A 23 7.88 24.85 14.37
CA PRO A 23 8.52 25.22 13.11
C PRO A 23 9.96 24.72 12.97
N ALA A 24 10.69 24.60 14.07
CA ALA A 24 12.08 24.17 14.11
C ALA A 24 12.27 22.67 14.33
N SER A 25 11.19 21.95 14.70
CA SER A 25 11.24 20.49 14.90
C SER A 25 11.34 19.78 13.56
N ALA A 26 11.99 18.60 13.53
CA ALA A 26 12.05 17.75 12.35
C ALA A 26 10.65 17.23 11.99
N ALA A 27 10.18 17.52 10.78
CA ALA A 27 8.95 16.97 10.21
C ALA A 27 9.20 15.64 9.50
N ILE A 28 10.37 15.51 8.87
CA ILE A 28 10.85 14.29 8.21
C ILE A 28 12.34 14.09 8.48
N ASP A 29 12.74 12.83 8.54
CA ASP A 29 14.12 12.37 8.53
C ASP A 29 14.27 11.37 7.39
N VAL A 30 14.99 11.72 6.33
CA VAL A 30 15.23 10.86 5.18
C VAL A 30 16.66 10.37 5.20
N GLY A 31 16.86 9.17 5.70
CA GLY A 31 18.18 8.54 5.76
C GLY A 31 19.20 9.30 6.61
N GLY A 32 18.77 9.93 7.70
CA GLY A 32 19.61 10.74 8.60
C GLY A 32 19.69 12.22 8.22
N HIS A 33 18.94 12.67 7.20
CA HIS A 33 18.84 14.07 6.80
C HIS A 33 17.49 14.65 7.21
N GLU A 34 17.48 15.38 8.31
CA GLU A 34 16.28 16.00 8.84
C GLU A 34 15.89 17.27 8.06
N VAL A 35 14.59 17.44 7.87
CA VAL A 35 13.97 18.65 7.33
C VAL A 35 12.94 19.14 8.35
N THR A 36 13.04 20.40 8.74
CA THR A 36 12.11 20.97 9.73
C THR A 36 10.73 21.18 9.14
N TYR A 37 9.74 21.34 10.04
CA TYR A 37 8.37 21.67 9.62
C TYR A 37 8.31 22.95 8.79
N SER A 38 9.02 24.02 9.17
CA SER A 38 9.06 25.26 8.41
C SER A 38 9.66 25.07 7.02
N GLN A 39 10.75 24.30 6.90
CA GLN A 39 11.38 24.00 5.61
C GLN A 39 10.50 23.14 4.71
N LEU A 40 9.82 22.13 5.28
CA LEU A 40 8.93 21.27 4.52
C LEU A 40 7.68 22.04 4.06
N ALA A 41 7.13 22.91 4.92
CA ALA A 41 6.01 23.78 4.57
C ALA A 41 6.34 24.75 3.44
N GLU A 42 7.53 25.37 3.48
CA GLU A 42 8.01 26.24 2.42
C GLU A 42 8.12 25.52 1.08
N ARG A 43 8.73 24.31 1.04
CA ARG A 43 8.84 23.48 -0.16
C ARG A 43 7.45 23.09 -0.69
N ALA A 44 6.55 22.64 0.19
CA ALA A 44 5.20 22.25 -0.17
C ALA A 44 4.39 23.42 -0.75
N LYS A 45 4.48 24.62 -0.14
CA LYS A 45 3.82 25.84 -0.63
C LYS A 45 4.34 26.27 -2.00
N ARG A 46 5.65 26.19 -2.26
CA ARG A 46 6.21 26.47 -3.59
C ARG A 46 5.70 25.51 -4.66
N LEU A 47 5.63 24.21 -4.35
CA LEU A 47 5.04 23.21 -5.25
C LEU A 47 3.56 23.47 -5.48
N ALA A 48 2.78 23.74 -4.43
CA ALA A 48 1.37 24.06 -4.52
C ALA A 48 1.10 25.29 -5.38
N ALA A 49 1.83 26.39 -5.15
CA ALA A 49 1.73 27.60 -5.97
C ALA A 49 2.11 27.34 -7.44
N THR A 50 3.12 26.50 -7.67
CA THR A 50 3.53 26.13 -9.03
C THR A 50 2.45 25.32 -9.74
N ILE A 51 1.84 24.33 -9.06
CA ILE A 51 0.70 23.57 -9.60
C ILE A 51 -0.45 24.51 -9.93
N GLN A 52 -0.86 25.39 -9.00
CA GLN A 52 -1.95 26.35 -9.21
C GLN A 52 -1.71 27.29 -10.40
N LYS A 53 -0.46 27.72 -10.61
CA LYS A 53 -0.06 28.60 -11.72
C LYS A 53 0.00 27.87 -13.07
N THR A 54 0.26 26.57 -13.07
CA THR A 54 0.52 25.79 -14.28
C THR A 54 -0.57 24.79 -14.63
N ALA A 55 -1.55 24.58 -13.74
CA ALA A 55 -2.65 23.63 -13.94
C ALA A 55 -3.43 23.92 -15.23
N TRP A 56 -3.82 22.84 -15.90
CA TRP A 56 -4.74 22.93 -17.03
C TRP A 56 -6.16 23.16 -16.52
N LEU A 57 -6.87 24.13 -17.09
CA LEU A 57 -8.23 24.50 -16.66
C LEU A 57 -9.26 23.38 -16.89
N ASP A 58 -8.99 22.49 -17.84
CA ASP A 58 -9.82 21.35 -18.23
C ASP A 58 -9.32 20.00 -17.66
N GLY A 59 -8.27 20.02 -16.83
CA GLY A 59 -7.70 18.83 -16.19
C GLY A 59 -8.46 18.39 -14.94
N VAL A 60 -8.41 17.10 -14.62
CA VAL A 60 -8.85 16.61 -13.31
C VAL A 60 -7.91 17.16 -12.22
N PRO A 61 -8.40 17.52 -11.03
CA PRO A 61 -7.56 18.04 -9.95
C PRO A 61 -6.75 16.91 -9.28
N MET A 62 -5.85 16.33 -10.07
CA MET A 62 -4.93 15.27 -9.64
C MET A 62 -3.52 15.56 -10.11
N THR A 63 -2.54 15.29 -9.25
CA THR A 63 -1.11 15.41 -9.54
C THR A 63 -0.43 14.08 -9.30
N ALA A 64 0.24 13.55 -10.32
CA ALA A 64 1.06 12.37 -10.17
C ALA A 64 2.35 12.74 -9.39
N VAL A 65 2.73 11.88 -8.46
CA VAL A 65 3.91 12.03 -7.61
C VAL A 65 4.86 10.88 -7.96
N PHE A 66 5.78 11.14 -8.90
CA PHE A 66 6.73 10.15 -9.42
C PHE A 66 8.07 10.27 -8.69
N VAL A 67 8.12 9.69 -7.51
CA VAL A 67 9.20 9.86 -6.54
C VAL A 67 9.49 8.54 -5.82
N TYR A 68 10.63 8.48 -5.12
CA TYR A 68 10.91 7.33 -4.28
C TYR A 68 11.81 7.70 -3.09
N ARG A 69 11.27 7.64 -1.86
CA ARG A 69 12.00 7.79 -0.58
C ARG A 69 12.97 8.98 -0.56
N SER A 70 12.50 10.14 -1.02
CA SER A 70 13.24 11.39 -1.09
C SER A 70 12.54 12.49 -0.29
N GLN A 71 13.24 13.56 0.06
CA GLN A 71 12.61 14.73 0.69
C GLN A 71 11.51 15.32 -0.20
N THR A 72 11.74 15.27 -1.52
CA THR A 72 10.79 15.71 -2.54
C THR A 72 9.50 14.90 -2.51
N ALA A 73 9.54 13.61 -2.14
CA ALA A 73 8.35 12.77 -2.04
C ALA A 73 7.30 13.37 -1.07
N TYR A 74 7.75 13.81 0.09
CA TYR A 74 6.87 14.36 1.14
C TYR A 74 6.37 15.77 0.81
N SER A 75 7.25 16.63 0.29
CA SER A 75 6.83 17.97 -0.18
C SER A 75 5.89 17.89 -1.38
N ALA A 76 6.03 16.87 -2.25
CA ALA A 76 5.16 16.66 -3.40
C ALA A 76 3.75 16.21 -3.00
N VAL A 77 3.63 15.29 -2.04
CA VAL A 77 2.33 14.88 -1.47
C VAL A 77 1.62 16.09 -0.86
N LEU A 78 2.29 16.82 0.03
CA LEU A 78 1.72 18.03 0.64
C LEU A 78 1.42 19.10 -0.40
N GLY A 79 2.32 19.34 -1.36
CA GLY A 79 2.15 20.34 -2.41
C GLY A 79 0.94 20.06 -3.31
N ALA A 80 0.70 18.80 -3.68
CA ALA A 80 -0.48 18.41 -4.43
C ALA A 80 -1.77 18.69 -3.64
N LEU A 81 -1.84 18.22 -2.39
CA LEU A 81 -3.00 18.44 -1.51
C LEU A 81 -3.26 19.92 -1.24
N MET A 82 -2.22 20.70 -0.99
CA MET A 82 -2.31 22.15 -0.74
C MET A 82 -2.70 22.93 -2.00
N ALA A 83 -2.40 22.41 -3.19
CA ALA A 83 -2.89 22.96 -4.46
C ALA A 83 -4.39 22.68 -4.70
N GLY A 84 -5.01 21.82 -3.91
CA GLY A 84 -6.37 21.33 -4.09
C GLY A 84 -6.48 20.12 -5.01
N HIS A 85 -5.36 19.43 -5.26
CA HIS A 85 -5.28 18.23 -6.08
C HIS A 85 -5.17 16.97 -5.21
N ALA A 86 -5.80 15.88 -5.63
CA ALA A 86 -5.45 14.57 -5.13
C ALA A 86 -4.02 14.19 -5.58
N TYR A 87 -3.26 13.49 -4.74
CA TYR A 87 -2.00 12.93 -5.19
C TYR A 87 -2.18 11.51 -5.73
N VAL A 88 -1.43 11.18 -6.79
CA VAL A 88 -1.40 9.84 -7.39
C VAL A 88 0.05 9.35 -7.35
N PRO A 89 0.40 8.48 -6.40
CA PRO A 89 1.78 8.03 -6.27
C PRO A 89 2.15 7.07 -7.40
N LEU A 90 3.31 7.32 -7.99
CA LEU A 90 3.95 6.47 -8.99
C LEU A 90 5.35 6.10 -8.48
N ASN A 91 5.76 4.86 -8.71
CA ASN A 91 7.03 4.35 -8.20
C ASN A 91 7.98 4.01 -9.36
N ARG A 92 9.19 4.58 -9.34
CA ARG A 92 10.23 4.29 -10.34
C ARG A 92 10.77 2.86 -10.31
N THR A 93 10.46 2.10 -9.27
CA THR A 93 10.85 0.68 -9.20
C THR A 93 9.87 -0.24 -9.93
N PHE A 94 8.72 0.30 -10.35
CA PHE A 94 7.78 -0.44 -11.17
C PHE A 94 8.22 -0.43 -12.64
N PRO A 95 7.80 -1.43 -13.43
CA PRO A 95 7.98 -1.41 -14.87
C PRO A 95 7.43 -0.13 -15.50
N VAL A 96 8.14 0.41 -16.49
CA VAL A 96 7.78 1.67 -17.17
C VAL A 96 6.36 1.61 -17.73
N GLU A 97 6.00 0.49 -18.38
CA GLU A 97 4.68 0.29 -18.98
C GLU A 97 3.55 0.34 -17.93
N ARG A 98 3.79 -0.28 -16.75
CA ARG A 98 2.84 -0.22 -15.64
C ARG A 98 2.68 1.21 -15.12
N THR A 99 3.79 1.92 -14.93
CA THR A 99 3.77 3.32 -14.48
C THR A 99 3.08 4.22 -15.51
N ARG A 100 3.34 3.99 -16.81
CA ARG A 100 2.67 4.70 -17.91
C ARG A 100 1.16 4.46 -17.90
N LEU A 101 0.73 3.21 -17.74
CA LEU A 101 -0.68 2.85 -17.66
C LEU A 101 -1.38 3.52 -16.46
N MET A 102 -0.73 3.54 -15.27
CA MET A 102 -1.26 4.21 -14.10
C MET A 102 -1.39 5.73 -14.31
N LEU A 103 -0.39 6.36 -14.91
CA LEU A 103 -0.41 7.78 -15.25
C LEU A 103 -1.54 8.11 -16.25
N GLN A 104 -1.71 7.31 -17.29
CA GLN A 104 -2.77 7.49 -18.28
C GLN A 104 -4.17 7.30 -17.66
N LYS A 105 -4.36 6.22 -16.88
CA LYS A 105 -5.63 5.92 -16.22
C LYS A 105 -6.01 6.97 -15.17
N SER A 106 -5.03 7.57 -14.49
CA SER A 106 -5.29 8.63 -13.51
C SER A 106 -5.77 9.93 -14.13
N MET A 107 -5.54 10.14 -15.44
CA MET A 107 -5.80 11.38 -16.17
C MET A 107 -5.05 12.59 -15.60
N CYS A 108 -3.97 12.39 -14.83
CA CYS A 108 -3.14 13.46 -14.34
C CYS A 108 -2.55 14.29 -15.49
N ARG A 109 -2.58 15.61 -15.34
CA ARG A 109 -1.94 16.57 -16.25
C ARG A 109 -0.70 17.21 -15.65
N SER A 110 -0.46 17.03 -14.37
CA SER A 110 0.75 17.47 -13.67
C SER A 110 1.45 16.27 -13.02
N VAL A 111 2.78 16.29 -13.08
CA VAL A 111 3.64 15.24 -12.52
C VAL A 111 4.78 15.93 -11.77
N ILE A 112 4.97 15.60 -10.49
CA ILE A 112 6.16 16.01 -9.72
C ILE A 112 7.15 14.86 -9.73
N VAL A 113 8.41 15.16 -10.05
CA VAL A 113 9.46 14.15 -10.25
C VAL A 113 10.66 14.50 -9.38
N ASP A 114 11.16 13.54 -8.57
CA ASP A 114 12.41 13.70 -7.84
C ASP A 114 13.63 13.39 -8.73
N ALA A 115 14.81 13.88 -8.34
CA ALA A 115 16.07 13.68 -9.09
C ALA A 115 16.34 12.19 -9.38
N GLY A 116 16.03 11.31 -8.42
CA GLY A 116 16.26 9.87 -8.59
C GLY A 116 15.35 9.20 -9.62
N SER A 117 14.22 9.82 -10.01
CA SER A 117 13.25 9.28 -10.97
C SER A 117 13.42 9.83 -12.40
N GLU A 118 14.27 10.84 -12.60
CA GLU A 118 14.48 11.49 -13.91
C GLU A 118 14.91 10.50 -15.00
N GLY A 119 15.80 9.55 -14.69
CA GLY A 119 16.27 8.56 -15.67
C GLY A 119 15.15 7.64 -16.20
N GLN A 120 14.13 7.35 -15.39
CA GLN A 120 12.98 6.58 -15.83
C GLN A 120 11.89 7.47 -16.45
N LEU A 121 11.84 8.75 -16.10
CA LEU A 121 10.92 9.72 -16.68
C LEU A 121 11.08 9.78 -18.21
N VAL A 122 12.33 9.82 -18.72
CA VAL A 122 12.60 9.82 -20.16
C VAL A 122 11.89 8.66 -20.86
N LYS A 123 12.05 7.45 -20.33
CA LYS A 123 11.38 6.26 -20.86
C LYS A 123 9.86 6.30 -20.72
N LEU A 124 9.37 6.90 -19.62
CA LEU A 124 7.94 7.06 -19.36
C LEU A 124 7.27 7.98 -20.38
N LEU A 125 7.97 9.04 -20.82
CA LEU A 125 7.47 10.05 -21.78
C LEU A 125 7.56 9.60 -23.23
N GLU A 126 8.40 8.61 -23.55
CA GLU A 126 8.48 8.06 -24.90
C GLU A 126 7.11 7.55 -25.38
N GLY A 127 6.63 8.07 -26.50
CA GLY A 127 5.31 7.74 -27.07
C GLY A 127 4.10 8.33 -26.33
N MET A 128 4.30 9.14 -25.27
CA MET A 128 3.22 9.82 -24.59
C MET A 128 2.80 11.10 -25.36
N THR A 129 1.58 11.11 -25.82
CA THR A 129 1.04 12.24 -26.63
C THR A 129 0.25 13.24 -25.77
N LEU A 130 -0.21 12.85 -24.58
CA LEU A 130 -0.96 13.71 -23.68
C LEU A 130 -0.04 14.79 -23.10
N PRO A 131 -0.28 16.10 -23.35
CA PRO A 131 0.54 17.16 -22.80
C PRO A 131 0.51 17.16 -21.27
N LEU A 132 1.70 17.22 -20.64
CA LEU A 132 1.87 17.24 -19.20
C LEU A 132 2.64 18.49 -18.76
N VAL A 133 2.38 18.94 -17.53
CA VAL A 133 3.27 19.81 -16.76
C VAL A 133 4.13 18.93 -15.87
N ILE A 134 5.44 18.96 -16.08
CA ILE A 134 6.40 18.14 -15.35
C ILE A 134 7.24 19.07 -14.47
N ILE A 135 7.10 18.90 -13.16
CA ILE A 135 7.77 19.72 -12.15
C ILE A 135 8.92 18.91 -11.57
N CYS A 136 10.16 19.38 -11.79
CA CYS A 136 11.40 18.78 -11.34
C CYS A 136 12.06 19.70 -10.28
N PRO A 137 11.60 19.68 -9.02
CA PRO A 137 12.02 20.65 -8.01
C PRO A 137 13.48 20.50 -7.59
N ASP A 138 14.11 19.38 -7.91
CA ASP A 138 15.52 19.11 -7.59
C ASP A 138 16.47 19.47 -8.75
N ALA A 139 15.93 19.71 -9.97
CA ALA A 139 16.71 20.03 -11.17
C ALA A 139 16.80 21.55 -11.38
N THR A 140 18.01 22.09 -11.44
CA THR A 140 18.26 23.52 -11.76
C THR A 140 18.16 23.83 -13.25
N ASN A 141 18.29 22.82 -14.12
CA ASN A 141 18.20 22.98 -15.56
C ASN A 141 17.36 21.83 -16.18
N VAL A 142 16.28 22.21 -16.84
CA VAL A 142 15.37 21.27 -17.53
C VAL A 142 15.35 21.50 -19.06
N THR A 143 16.32 22.24 -19.61
CA THR A 143 16.36 22.62 -21.03
C THR A 143 16.51 21.42 -21.94
N GLU A 144 17.33 20.44 -21.56
CA GLU A 144 17.52 19.22 -22.35
C GLU A 144 16.21 18.41 -22.45
N LEU A 145 15.53 18.19 -21.32
CA LEU A 145 14.23 17.52 -21.28
C LEU A 145 13.19 18.28 -22.09
N SER A 146 13.15 19.61 -21.98
CA SER A 146 12.21 20.45 -22.74
C SER A 146 12.45 20.37 -24.25
N THR A 147 13.71 20.24 -24.67
CA THR A 147 14.08 20.09 -26.09
C THR A 147 13.73 18.70 -26.60
N GLN A 148 13.98 17.68 -25.81
CA GLN A 148 13.70 16.28 -26.17
C GLN A 148 12.18 15.98 -26.23
N PHE A 149 11.40 16.62 -25.34
CA PHE A 149 9.95 16.37 -25.23
C PHE A 149 9.13 17.67 -25.34
N PRO A 150 9.10 18.32 -26.51
CA PRO A 150 8.48 19.64 -26.71
C PRO A 150 6.94 19.64 -26.54
N ALA A 151 6.30 18.47 -26.51
CA ALA A 151 4.88 18.33 -26.21
C ALA A 151 4.54 18.58 -24.73
N HIS A 152 5.53 18.54 -23.84
CA HIS A 152 5.38 18.71 -22.41
C HIS A 152 5.99 20.03 -21.93
N ARG A 153 5.43 20.58 -20.85
CA ARG A 153 6.01 21.76 -20.18
C ARG A 153 6.81 21.31 -18.97
N PHE A 154 8.09 21.65 -18.93
CA PHE A 154 8.96 21.38 -17.79
C PHE A 154 9.12 22.63 -16.92
N VAL A 155 9.21 22.43 -15.59
CA VAL A 155 9.42 23.46 -14.58
C VAL A 155 10.55 22.99 -13.66
N GLY A 156 11.70 23.64 -13.69
CA GLY A 156 12.85 23.37 -12.83
C GLY A 156 12.79 24.11 -11.50
N ALA A 157 13.80 23.89 -10.66
CA ALA A 157 13.90 24.46 -9.32
C ALA A 157 13.89 26.00 -9.29
N ASP A 158 14.52 26.63 -10.27
CA ASP A 158 14.59 28.09 -10.46
C ASP A 158 13.32 28.74 -11.00
N GLN A 159 12.42 27.92 -11.54
CA GLN A 159 11.14 28.34 -12.13
C GLN A 159 9.95 28.09 -11.20
N LEU A 160 10.18 27.45 -10.04
CA LEU A 160 9.12 27.26 -9.04
C LEU A 160 8.58 28.59 -8.55
N ALA A 161 7.27 28.67 -8.40
CA ALA A 161 6.62 29.83 -7.80
C ALA A 161 7.09 30.05 -6.35
N ASP A 162 7.05 31.30 -5.90
CA ASP A 162 7.33 31.61 -4.50
C ASP A 162 6.22 31.09 -3.59
N ALA A 163 6.57 30.65 -2.39
CA ALA A 163 5.63 30.11 -1.41
C ALA A 163 4.52 31.11 -1.00
N ASN A 164 4.84 32.43 -1.03
CA ASN A 164 3.89 33.50 -0.72
C ASN A 164 2.80 33.67 -1.80
N GLN A 165 2.96 33.06 -2.98
CA GLN A 165 1.97 33.05 -4.07
C GLN A 165 0.93 31.94 -3.89
N TRP A 166 1.18 30.95 -3.03
CA TRP A 166 0.20 29.92 -2.72
C TRP A 166 -1.05 30.50 -2.09
N ARG A 167 -2.20 29.99 -2.49
CA ARG A 167 -3.49 30.31 -1.89
C ARG A 167 -4.21 29.01 -1.53
N PRO A 168 -4.81 28.89 -0.33
CA PRO A 168 -5.61 27.72 0.04
C PRO A 168 -6.70 27.48 -1.01
N ALA A 169 -6.73 26.28 -1.58
CA ALA A 169 -7.77 25.88 -2.51
C ALA A 169 -9.07 25.60 -1.75
N ASN A 170 -10.20 25.98 -2.34
CA ASN A 170 -11.52 25.62 -1.81
C ASN A 170 -11.86 24.18 -2.19
N VAL A 171 -11.57 23.25 -1.31
CA VAL A 171 -11.75 21.80 -1.49
C VAL A 171 -12.75 21.28 -0.47
N ALA A 172 -13.72 20.50 -0.92
CA ALA A 172 -14.68 19.87 -0.02
C ALA A 172 -14.07 18.65 0.69
N PRO A 173 -14.52 18.31 1.91
CA PRO A 173 -13.98 17.16 2.67
C PRO A 173 -14.14 15.81 1.96
N ASP A 174 -15.16 15.66 1.13
CA ASP A 174 -15.43 14.47 0.32
C ASP A 174 -14.67 14.44 -1.01
N SER A 175 -13.90 15.50 -1.34
CA SER A 175 -13.00 15.49 -2.48
C SER A 175 -11.91 14.42 -2.30
N ILE A 176 -11.46 13.84 -3.43
CA ILE A 176 -10.40 12.82 -3.42
C ILE A 176 -9.10 13.43 -2.89
N ALA A 177 -8.51 12.81 -1.87
CA ALA A 177 -7.20 13.15 -1.34
C ALA A 177 -6.09 12.36 -2.05
N TYR A 178 -6.35 11.10 -2.34
CA TYR A 178 -5.43 10.28 -3.14
C TYR A 178 -6.16 9.23 -3.99
N LEU A 179 -5.52 8.89 -5.09
CA LEU A 179 -5.90 7.79 -5.97
C LEU A 179 -4.79 6.74 -5.95
N LEU A 180 -5.05 5.58 -5.36
CA LEU A 180 -4.10 4.48 -5.29
C LEU A 180 -4.48 3.34 -6.23
N PHE A 181 -3.50 2.89 -7.00
CA PHE A 181 -3.68 1.76 -7.91
C PHE A 181 -3.32 0.44 -7.22
N THR A 182 -4.30 -0.43 -7.09
CA THR A 182 -4.14 -1.80 -6.59
C THR A 182 -4.25 -2.81 -7.72
N SER A 183 -3.78 -4.05 -7.50
CA SER A 183 -3.95 -5.12 -8.48
C SER A 183 -5.43 -5.37 -8.78
N GLY A 184 -5.74 -5.66 -10.04
CA GLY A 184 -7.09 -5.91 -10.51
C GLY A 184 -7.28 -7.33 -11.02
N SER A 185 -8.45 -7.92 -10.76
CA SER A 185 -8.79 -9.28 -11.20
C SER A 185 -8.83 -9.46 -12.73
N THR A 186 -8.92 -8.35 -13.48
CA THR A 186 -8.91 -8.32 -14.95
C THR A 186 -7.52 -8.23 -15.57
N GLY A 187 -6.46 -8.22 -14.75
CA GLY A 187 -5.07 -8.09 -15.21
C GLY A 187 -4.59 -6.65 -15.35
N GLU A 188 -5.42 -5.65 -15.03
CA GLU A 188 -5.05 -4.23 -15.06
C GLU A 188 -5.24 -3.59 -13.68
N PRO A 189 -4.36 -2.64 -13.29
CA PRO A 189 -4.51 -1.91 -12.04
C PRO A 189 -5.83 -1.15 -11.97
N LYS A 190 -6.50 -1.23 -10.79
CA LYS A 190 -7.71 -0.47 -10.47
C LYS A 190 -7.38 0.66 -9.52
N GLY A 191 -7.86 1.87 -9.80
CA GLY A 191 -7.67 3.04 -8.96
C GLY A 191 -8.73 3.11 -7.86
N VAL A 192 -8.32 3.07 -6.59
CA VAL A 192 -9.20 3.27 -5.43
C VAL A 192 -9.19 4.75 -5.07
N MET A 193 -10.36 5.38 -5.05
CA MET A 193 -10.53 6.77 -4.63
C MET A 193 -10.63 6.84 -3.11
N VAL A 194 -9.87 7.72 -2.48
CA VAL A 194 -9.99 7.97 -1.03
C VAL A 194 -10.09 9.47 -0.78
N SER A 195 -11.10 9.89 -0.03
CA SER A 195 -11.35 11.31 0.24
C SER A 195 -10.57 11.83 1.46
N HIS A 196 -10.47 13.16 1.59
CA HIS A 196 -9.94 13.80 2.79
C HIS A 196 -10.70 13.36 4.04
N ALA A 197 -12.03 13.33 3.98
CA ALA A 197 -12.87 12.94 5.11
C ALA A 197 -12.60 11.49 5.56
N ASN A 198 -12.41 10.57 4.61
CA ASN A 198 -12.09 9.18 4.93
C ASN A 198 -10.79 9.07 5.76
N VAL A 199 -9.71 9.71 5.28
CA VAL A 199 -8.41 9.64 5.96
C VAL A 199 -8.43 10.39 7.28
N LEU A 200 -9.07 11.56 7.37
CA LEU A 200 -9.17 12.30 8.63
C LEU A 200 -9.92 11.54 9.71
N HIS A 201 -10.97 10.79 9.34
CA HIS A 201 -11.64 9.91 10.30
C HIS A 201 -10.66 8.88 10.86
N TYR A 202 -9.92 8.21 9.98
CA TYR A 202 -8.87 7.26 10.38
C TYR A 202 -7.81 7.90 11.30
N VAL A 203 -7.27 9.06 10.91
CA VAL A 203 -6.25 9.79 11.69
C VAL A 203 -6.77 10.10 13.09
N ARG A 204 -8.01 10.59 13.22
CA ARG A 204 -8.63 10.89 14.54
C ARG A 204 -8.77 9.63 15.40
N CYS A 205 -9.25 8.52 14.82
CA CYS A 205 -9.37 7.26 15.56
C CYS A 205 -8.01 6.78 16.08
N VAL A 206 -6.98 6.85 15.25
CA VAL A 206 -5.65 6.33 15.58
C VAL A 206 -4.91 7.26 16.55
N THR A 207 -4.94 8.57 16.34
CA THR A 207 -4.29 9.53 17.25
C THR A 207 -4.90 9.46 18.64
N GLY A 208 -6.22 9.36 18.76
CA GLY A 208 -6.92 9.18 20.04
C GLY A 208 -6.60 7.84 20.73
N ARG A 209 -6.45 6.76 19.93
CA ARG A 209 -6.22 5.41 20.45
C ARG A 209 -4.82 5.19 21.01
N PHE A 210 -3.79 5.80 20.41
CA PHE A 210 -2.37 5.54 20.72
C PHE A 210 -1.65 6.72 21.35
N GLY A 211 -2.30 7.88 21.47
CA GLY A 211 -1.72 9.07 22.09
C GLY A 211 -0.45 9.55 21.40
N PHE A 212 -0.48 9.66 20.08
CA PHE A 212 0.63 10.25 19.31
C PHE A 212 0.90 11.68 19.76
N ASN A 213 2.18 12.10 19.71
CA ASN A 213 2.59 13.44 20.13
C ASN A 213 3.86 13.91 19.39
N SER A 214 4.26 15.16 19.63
CA SER A 214 5.37 15.82 18.94
C SER A 214 6.77 15.24 19.22
N ASN A 215 6.91 14.36 20.22
CA ASN A 215 8.18 13.66 20.48
C ASN A 215 8.29 12.36 19.68
N ASP A 216 7.24 11.97 18.92
CA ASP A 216 7.27 10.73 18.19
C ASP A 216 8.16 10.80 16.96
N ARG A 217 8.88 9.71 16.78
CA ARG A 217 9.63 9.40 15.57
C ARG A 217 9.03 8.13 14.98
N ALA A 218 8.20 8.32 13.94
CA ALA A 218 7.45 7.23 13.34
C ALA A 218 8.17 6.64 12.11
N SER A 219 8.19 5.33 12.02
CA SER A 219 8.73 4.64 10.84
C SER A 219 7.92 4.95 9.58
N GLN A 220 8.60 5.11 8.43
CA GLN A 220 8.00 5.16 7.09
C GLN A 220 8.49 3.95 6.30
N THR A 221 8.02 2.76 6.67
CA THR A 221 8.45 1.52 6.00
C THR A 221 7.78 1.31 4.65
N PHE A 222 6.60 1.86 4.47
CA PHE A 222 5.79 1.68 3.26
C PHE A 222 6.18 2.63 2.13
N ASP A 223 6.02 2.16 0.90
CA ASP A 223 6.08 3.01 -0.29
C ASP A 223 4.81 3.85 -0.42
N LEU A 224 4.89 5.03 -1.07
CA LEU A 224 3.73 5.91 -1.26
C LEU A 224 2.59 5.28 -2.06
N THR A 225 2.87 4.22 -2.83
CA THR A 225 1.84 3.47 -3.57
C THR A 225 0.99 2.56 -2.67
N PHE A 226 1.29 2.52 -1.36
CA PHE A 226 0.49 1.87 -0.32
C PHE A 226 -0.18 2.91 0.57
N ASP A 227 -1.46 2.72 0.88
CA ASP A 227 -2.22 3.60 1.79
C ASP A 227 -1.70 3.59 3.23
N LEU A 228 -1.00 2.54 3.65
CA LEU A 228 -0.30 2.49 4.94
C LEU A 228 0.75 3.61 5.07
N SER A 229 1.31 4.10 3.94
CA SER A 229 2.18 5.28 3.94
C SER A 229 1.45 6.56 4.33
N ALA A 230 0.15 6.66 4.05
CA ALA A 230 -0.67 7.79 4.48
C ALA A 230 -0.86 7.80 6.01
N HIS A 231 -0.95 6.62 6.66
CA HIS A 231 -0.88 6.53 8.11
C HIS A 231 0.40 7.18 8.62
N ASP A 232 1.56 6.70 8.15
CA ASP A 232 2.86 7.15 8.64
C ASP A 232 3.00 8.68 8.53
N MET A 233 2.57 9.27 7.41
CA MET A 233 2.65 10.70 7.17
C MET A 233 1.62 11.49 7.99
N PHE A 234 0.33 11.22 7.78
CA PHE A 234 -0.71 12.12 8.27
C PHE A 234 -1.01 11.95 9.76
N VAL A 235 -0.85 10.74 10.34
CA VAL A 235 -0.95 10.55 11.79
C VAL A 235 0.19 11.26 12.51
N THR A 236 1.41 11.14 11.99
CA THR A 236 2.60 11.77 12.58
C THR A 236 2.55 13.29 12.47
N TRP A 237 2.20 13.82 11.30
CA TRP A 237 2.13 15.28 11.09
C TRP A 237 0.95 15.95 11.79
N GLU A 238 -0.15 15.22 12.04
CA GLU A 238 -1.28 15.72 12.83
C GLU A 238 -0.86 16.11 14.25
N THR A 239 0.18 15.46 14.77
CA THR A 239 0.59 15.57 16.18
C THR A 239 1.99 16.19 16.38
N GLY A 240 2.61 16.70 15.32
CA GLY A 240 3.92 17.37 15.39
C GLY A 240 5.13 16.44 15.42
N GLY A 241 4.97 15.14 15.20
CA GLY A 241 6.04 14.15 15.20
C GLY A 241 6.90 14.16 13.93
N CYS A 242 7.94 13.32 13.90
CA CYS A 242 8.87 13.19 12.79
C CYS A 242 8.64 11.89 12.01
N VAL A 243 8.40 11.98 10.71
CA VAL A 243 8.33 10.83 9.81
C VAL A 243 9.75 10.42 9.42
N CYS A 244 10.17 9.22 9.80
CA CYS A 244 11.50 8.69 9.56
C CYS A 244 11.48 7.74 8.36
N CYS A 245 12.08 8.15 7.24
CA CYS A 245 12.15 7.36 6.03
C CYS A 245 13.49 6.62 5.95
N PRO A 246 13.49 5.27 5.93
CA PRO A 246 14.73 4.51 5.88
C PRO A 246 15.42 4.59 4.53
N THR A 247 16.74 4.52 4.55
CA THR A 247 17.54 4.22 3.37
C THR A 247 17.33 2.77 2.92
N ARG A 248 17.71 2.45 1.68
CA ARG A 248 17.73 1.07 1.18
C ARG A 248 18.49 0.11 2.11
N LYS A 249 19.64 0.53 2.64
CA LYS A 249 20.43 -0.28 3.57
C LYS A 249 19.70 -0.57 4.88
N GLN A 250 18.99 0.41 5.39
CA GLN A 250 18.21 0.28 6.63
C GLN A 250 16.97 -0.61 6.45
N LEU A 251 16.35 -0.63 5.26
CA LEU A 251 15.26 -1.59 4.97
C LEU A 251 15.69 -3.05 5.07
N ILE A 252 16.96 -3.36 4.73
CA ILE A 252 17.52 -4.71 4.83
C ILE A 252 17.91 -5.04 6.28
N LYS A 253 18.14 -4.01 7.11
CA LYS A 253 18.54 -4.12 8.52
C LYS A 253 17.59 -3.30 9.41
N PRO A 254 16.33 -3.75 9.55
CA PRO A 254 15.31 -2.97 10.26
C PRO A 254 15.63 -2.78 11.74
N ASP A 255 16.39 -3.69 12.36
CA ASP A 255 16.91 -3.56 13.72
C ASP A 255 17.82 -2.34 13.89
N GLN A 256 18.74 -2.12 12.93
CA GLN A 256 19.60 -0.94 12.93
C GLN A 256 18.78 0.33 12.68
N TYR A 257 17.81 0.27 11.77
CA TYR A 257 16.94 1.41 11.47
C TYR A 257 16.14 1.87 12.70
N ILE A 258 15.56 0.94 13.47
CA ILE A 258 14.82 1.29 14.70
C ILE A 258 15.71 2.10 15.66
N ASN A 259 16.94 1.63 15.87
CA ASN A 259 17.87 2.26 16.82
C ASN A 259 18.50 3.55 16.27
N ASP A 260 18.98 3.54 15.02
CA ASP A 260 19.66 4.71 14.39
C ASP A 260 18.70 5.89 14.25
N ALA A 261 17.47 5.65 13.81
CA ALA A 261 16.45 6.67 13.68
C ALA A 261 15.75 6.99 15.01
N ARG A 262 16.09 6.30 16.11
CA ARG A 262 15.49 6.48 17.45
C ARG A 262 13.97 6.42 17.40
N LEU A 263 13.44 5.40 16.73
CA LEU A 263 12.00 5.28 16.53
C LEU A 263 11.27 5.06 17.85
N THR A 264 10.15 5.75 18.01
CA THR A 264 9.19 5.56 19.10
C THR A 264 7.93 4.84 18.62
N VAL A 265 7.67 4.91 17.32
CA VAL A 265 6.55 4.27 16.65
C VAL A 265 7.06 3.41 15.52
N TRP A 266 6.65 2.15 15.53
CA TRP A 266 6.91 1.19 14.45
C TRP A 266 5.62 0.82 13.75
N PHE A 267 5.59 0.89 12.43
CA PHE A 267 4.51 0.35 11.62
C PHE A 267 5.05 -0.44 10.43
N SER A 268 4.66 -1.69 10.32
CA SER A 268 5.09 -2.55 9.21
C SER A 268 4.06 -3.63 8.89
N VAL A 269 4.30 -4.33 7.79
CA VAL A 269 3.60 -5.60 7.54
C VAL A 269 4.14 -6.68 8.47
N PRO A 270 3.32 -7.67 8.88
CA PRO A 270 3.75 -8.82 9.68
C PRO A 270 4.96 -9.58 9.12
N ALA A 271 5.08 -9.66 7.78
CA ALA A 271 6.23 -10.30 7.13
C ALA A 271 7.58 -9.66 7.51
N THR A 272 7.65 -8.35 7.72
CA THR A 272 8.87 -7.68 8.18
C THR A 272 9.25 -8.13 9.57
N ALA A 273 8.31 -8.18 10.51
CA ALA A 273 8.57 -8.69 11.86
C ALA A 273 8.94 -10.18 11.86
N ALA A 274 8.27 -11.00 11.05
CA ALA A 274 8.62 -12.41 10.87
C ALA A 274 10.04 -12.58 10.29
N PHE A 275 10.46 -11.71 9.39
CA PHE A 275 11.83 -11.67 8.88
C PHE A 275 12.83 -11.30 9.98
N MET A 276 12.57 -10.28 10.77
CA MET A 276 13.40 -9.90 11.93
C MET A 276 13.51 -11.05 12.94
N ARG A 277 12.42 -11.78 13.16
CA ARG A 277 12.42 -13.01 13.99
C ARG A 277 13.36 -14.07 13.43
N ARG A 278 13.31 -14.36 12.12
CA ARG A 278 14.20 -15.34 11.46
C ARG A 278 15.67 -14.93 11.51
N LEU A 279 15.96 -13.63 11.50
CA LEU A 279 17.31 -13.08 11.66
C LEU A 279 17.82 -13.15 13.13
N GLY A 280 16.95 -13.49 14.09
CA GLY A 280 17.31 -13.55 15.52
C GLY A 280 17.55 -12.17 16.15
N VAL A 281 16.99 -11.10 15.55
CA VAL A 281 17.12 -9.72 16.07
C VAL A 281 15.95 -9.29 16.97
N LEU A 282 14.90 -10.12 17.12
CA LEU A 282 13.85 -9.94 18.13
C LEU A 282 14.26 -10.59 19.47
N ARG A 283 15.30 -10.05 20.09
CA ARG A 283 15.73 -10.50 21.43
C ARG A 283 15.09 -9.64 22.51
N PRO A 284 14.91 -10.15 23.74
CA PRO A 284 14.36 -9.35 24.83
C PRO A 284 15.06 -7.99 24.97
N ASP A 285 14.29 -6.95 25.21
CA ASP A 285 14.73 -5.56 25.48
C ASP A 285 15.56 -4.90 24.36
N MET A 286 15.45 -5.38 23.12
CA MET A 286 16.19 -4.80 21.98
C MET A 286 15.70 -3.42 21.57
N TYR A 287 14.39 -3.14 21.74
CA TYR A 287 13.74 -1.91 21.28
C TYR A 287 12.95 -1.22 22.42
N PRO A 288 13.60 -0.87 23.55
CA PRO A 288 12.90 -0.27 24.69
C PRO A 288 12.35 1.14 24.40
N GLY A 289 12.84 1.79 23.33
CA GLY A 289 12.37 3.11 22.90
C GLY A 289 11.03 3.08 22.14
N LEU A 290 10.62 1.92 21.62
CA LEU A 290 9.32 1.80 20.96
C LEU A 290 8.19 1.84 22.00
N ARG A 291 7.23 2.75 21.80
CA ARG A 291 6.04 2.87 22.63
C ARG A 291 4.75 2.41 21.93
N VAL A 292 4.76 2.38 20.57
CA VAL A 292 3.67 1.87 19.73
C VAL A 292 4.25 1.03 18.63
N SER A 293 3.70 -0.17 18.41
CA SER A 293 4.04 -1.07 17.33
C SER A 293 2.79 -1.58 16.64
N LEU A 294 2.62 -1.20 15.39
CA LEU A 294 1.43 -1.48 14.58
C LEU A 294 1.78 -2.45 13.46
N PHE A 295 0.89 -3.39 13.21
CA PHE A 295 1.01 -4.35 12.12
C PHE A 295 -0.27 -4.35 11.29
N CYS A 296 -0.14 -4.26 9.97
CA CYS A 296 -1.27 -4.29 9.04
C CYS A 296 -0.85 -4.91 7.69
N GLY A 297 -1.83 -5.26 6.87
CA GLY A 297 -1.59 -5.69 5.50
C GLY A 297 -1.51 -7.20 5.31
N GLU A 298 -1.25 -7.98 6.35
CA GLU A 298 -1.21 -9.45 6.34
C GLU A 298 -1.76 -9.99 7.66
N ALA A 299 -1.99 -11.30 7.74
CA ALA A 299 -2.31 -11.93 9.01
C ALA A 299 -1.07 -11.96 9.92
N LEU A 300 -1.21 -11.52 11.18
CA LEU A 300 -0.11 -11.46 12.15
C LEU A 300 0.01 -12.80 12.89
N PRO A 301 1.14 -13.55 12.74
CA PRO A 301 1.34 -14.76 13.51
C PRO A 301 1.54 -14.47 15.01
N SER A 302 0.86 -15.23 15.87
CA SER A 302 0.92 -15.06 17.33
C SER A 302 2.35 -15.18 17.90
N ASP A 303 3.16 -16.11 17.37
CA ASP A 303 4.57 -16.25 17.75
C ASP A 303 5.40 -15.00 17.41
N THR A 304 5.08 -14.34 16.31
CA THR A 304 5.75 -13.08 15.92
C THR A 304 5.35 -11.94 16.85
N ALA A 305 4.06 -11.82 17.17
CA ALA A 305 3.56 -10.82 18.12
C ALA A 305 4.19 -11.02 19.51
N ARG A 306 4.25 -12.26 20.00
CA ARG A 306 4.86 -12.60 21.30
C ARG A 306 6.35 -12.26 21.34
N GLN A 307 7.11 -12.59 20.30
CA GLN A 307 8.54 -12.26 20.27
C GLN A 307 8.77 -10.75 20.12
N TRP A 308 7.91 -10.06 19.36
CA TRP A 308 7.96 -8.61 19.27
C TRP A 308 7.72 -7.96 20.63
N ALA A 309 6.74 -8.45 21.40
CA ALA A 309 6.44 -7.97 22.74
C ALA A 309 7.62 -8.11 23.70
N LEU A 310 8.41 -9.20 23.60
CA LEU A 310 9.64 -9.35 24.39
C LEU A 310 10.73 -8.38 23.94
N ALA A 311 10.83 -8.11 22.65
CA ALA A 311 11.85 -7.21 22.10
C ALA A 311 11.54 -5.73 22.34
N ALA A 312 10.27 -5.36 22.40
CA ALA A 312 9.77 -4.00 22.63
C ALA A 312 8.84 -3.95 23.85
N PRO A 313 9.38 -4.11 25.07
CA PRO A 313 8.58 -4.35 26.28
C PRO A 313 7.69 -3.15 26.69
N ASN A 314 8.05 -1.95 26.24
CA ASN A 314 7.30 -0.72 26.54
C ASN A 314 6.26 -0.39 25.46
N SER A 315 6.16 -1.23 24.41
CA SER A 315 5.34 -0.93 23.24
C SER A 315 3.92 -1.46 23.38
N VAL A 316 2.94 -0.60 23.13
CA VAL A 316 1.58 -1.05 22.81
C VAL A 316 1.62 -1.71 21.42
N ILE A 317 1.24 -2.98 21.33
CA ILE A 317 1.22 -3.74 20.10
C ILE A 317 -0.21 -3.86 19.62
N GLU A 318 -0.45 -3.56 18.35
CA GLU A 318 -1.79 -3.67 17.76
C GLU A 318 -1.75 -4.29 16.36
N ASN A 319 -2.64 -5.25 16.12
CA ASN A 319 -2.91 -5.80 14.81
C ASN A 319 -4.05 -5.02 14.18
N LEU A 320 -3.77 -4.28 13.12
CA LEU A 320 -4.72 -3.50 12.34
C LEU A 320 -5.16 -4.27 11.10
N TYR A 321 -6.41 -4.10 10.69
CA TYR A 321 -6.93 -4.70 9.49
C TYR A 321 -7.79 -3.70 8.70
N GLY A 322 -7.59 -3.65 7.39
CA GLY A 322 -8.40 -2.95 6.42
C GLY A 322 -7.86 -3.12 5.01
N PRO A 323 -8.73 -3.17 3.99
CA PRO A 323 -8.35 -2.93 2.59
C PRO A 323 -8.35 -1.44 2.28
N THR A 324 -7.71 -1.04 1.19
CA THR A 324 -7.65 0.37 0.74
C THR A 324 -9.03 0.99 0.54
N GLU A 325 -10.01 0.19 0.15
CA GLU A 325 -11.41 0.59 -0.02
C GLU A 325 -12.13 0.96 1.31
N LEU A 326 -11.51 0.63 2.45
CA LEU A 326 -11.94 1.04 3.80
C LEU A 326 -10.90 1.95 4.48
N THR A 327 -10.04 2.59 3.70
CA THR A 327 -9.08 3.61 4.09
C THR A 327 -8.10 3.13 5.17
N ILE A 328 -7.00 2.53 4.75
CA ILE A 328 -5.87 2.11 5.59
C ILE A 328 -6.21 0.92 6.48
N ALA A 329 -6.96 1.14 7.56
CA ALA A 329 -7.43 0.09 8.46
C ALA A 329 -8.76 0.52 9.10
N CYS A 330 -9.65 -0.43 9.31
CA CYS A 330 -10.99 -0.18 9.85
C CYS A 330 -11.29 -0.98 11.12
N THR A 331 -10.43 -1.94 11.49
CA THR A 331 -10.52 -2.68 12.76
C THR A 331 -9.14 -2.79 13.40
N GLY A 332 -9.10 -3.06 14.70
CA GLY A 332 -7.87 -3.25 15.45
C GLY A 332 -8.04 -4.19 16.63
N TYR A 333 -6.97 -4.96 16.89
CA TYR A 333 -6.86 -5.85 18.03
C TYR A 333 -5.58 -5.56 18.81
N ARG A 334 -5.73 -5.21 20.08
CA ARG A 334 -4.60 -4.97 20.99
C ARG A 334 -4.06 -6.29 21.52
N TRP A 335 -2.76 -6.52 21.31
CA TRP A 335 -2.06 -7.68 21.85
C TRP A 335 -1.84 -7.54 23.34
N ASP A 336 -2.21 -8.56 24.07
CA ASP A 336 -1.90 -8.75 25.49
C ASP A 336 -1.13 -10.07 25.66
N ASN A 337 -0.01 -10.05 26.40
CA ASN A 337 0.87 -11.19 26.50
C ASN A 337 0.28 -12.38 27.27
N GLU A 338 -0.70 -12.13 28.15
CA GLU A 338 -1.31 -13.16 28.99
C GLU A 338 -2.55 -13.76 28.31
N THR A 339 -3.41 -12.93 27.76
CA THR A 339 -4.72 -13.35 27.23
C THR A 339 -4.70 -13.65 25.74
N SER A 340 -4.02 -12.85 24.93
CA SER A 340 -4.07 -12.98 23.46
C SER A 340 -3.58 -14.30 22.89
N PRO A 341 -2.58 -15.02 23.48
CA PRO A 341 -2.20 -16.34 22.97
C PRO A 341 -3.34 -17.36 22.93
N ALA A 342 -4.25 -17.30 23.93
CA ALA A 342 -5.42 -18.18 23.98
C ALA A 342 -6.56 -17.73 23.04
N GLU A 343 -6.53 -16.47 22.58
CA GLU A 343 -7.52 -15.88 21.69
C GLU A 343 -7.18 -16.04 20.20
N CYS A 344 -5.97 -16.49 19.89
CA CYS A 344 -5.51 -16.70 18.53
C CYS A 344 -6.10 -17.97 17.91
N GLU A 345 -6.66 -17.82 16.71
CA GLU A 345 -7.20 -18.94 15.93
C GLU A 345 -6.18 -19.38 14.89
N HIS A 346 -5.88 -20.69 14.82
CA HIS A 346 -4.84 -21.22 13.92
C HIS A 346 -3.47 -20.51 14.02
N GLY A 347 -3.11 -19.99 15.21
CA GLY A 347 -1.88 -19.26 15.45
C GLY A 347 -1.84 -17.85 14.85
N ILE A 348 -3.00 -17.27 14.50
CA ILE A 348 -3.16 -15.92 13.98
C ILE A 348 -3.82 -15.03 15.01
N VAL A 349 -3.28 -13.83 15.19
CA VAL A 349 -3.84 -12.77 16.03
C VAL A 349 -5.16 -12.28 15.41
N PRO A 350 -6.24 -12.14 16.20
CA PRO A 350 -7.50 -11.60 15.71
C PRO A 350 -7.33 -10.25 15.00
N ILE A 351 -8.27 -9.89 14.12
CA ILE A 351 -8.33 -8.58 13.49
C ILE A 351 -9.14 -7.56 14.31
N GLY A 352 -9.71 -8.01 15.41
CA GLY A 352 -10.27 -7.18 16.47
C GLY A 352 -11.68 -6.67 16.21
N GLN A 353 -11.91 -5.42 16.61
CA GLN A 353 -13.21 -4.77 16.51
C GLN A 353 -13.14 -3.54 15.60
N PRO A 354 -14.25 -3.14 14.98
CA PRO A 354 -14.34 -1.92 14.18
C PRO A 354 -13.90 -0.69 14.97
N PHE A 355 -13.24 0.26 14.29
CA PHE A 355 -12.97 1.58 14.85
C PHE A 355 -14.27 2.34 15.11
N GLU A 356 -14.21 3.35 15.97
CA GLU A 356 -15.35 4.21 16.26
C GLU A 356 -15.99 4.74 14.98
N GLY A 357 -17.31 4.63 14.86
CA GLY A 357 -18.07 5.03 13.68
C GLY A 357 -18.03 4.06 12.50
N MET A 358 -17.18 3.04 12.52
CA MET A 358 -17.19 1.97 11.53
C MET A 358 -18.18 0.87 11.94
N ASP A 359 -18.82 0.25 10.94
CA ASP A 359 -19.67 -0.93 11.12
C ASP A 359 -19.14 -2.08 10.27
N ALA A 360 -19.17 -3.29 10.82
CA ALA A 360 -18.71 -4.50 10.16
C ALA A 360 -19.68 -5.64 10.42
N LEU A 361 -20.07 -6.35 9.37
CA LEU A 361 -20.97 -7.50 9.44
C LEU A 361 -20.27 -8.73 8.87
N VAL A 362 -20.70 -9.89 9.33
CA VAL A 362 -20.33 -11.19 8.74
C VAL A 362 -21.57 -11.73 8.05
N VAL A 363 -21.47 -11.95 6.73
CA VAL A 363 -22.63 -12.31 5.89
C VAL A 363 -22.41 -13.62 5.15
N ASP A 364 -23.52 -14.26 4.79
CA ASP A 364 -23.53 -15.44 3.91
C ASP A 364 -23.48 -15.07 2.41
N GLU A 365 -23.66 -16.05 1.53
CA GLU A 365 -23.68 -15.88 0.07
C GLU A 365 -24.84 -15.00 -0.43
N ASN A 366 -25.94 -14.90 0.33
CA ASN A 366 -27.11 -14.08 0.02
C ASN A 366 -26.98 -12.65 0.57
N LEU A 367 -25.87 -12.33 1.25
CA LEU A 367 -25.63 -11.09 1.97
C LEU A 367 -26.51 -10.93 3.22
N ASP A 368 -27.00 -12.03 3.79
CA ASP A 368 -27.71 -12.04 5.07
C ASP A 368 -26.70 -12.18 6.22
N GLU A 369 -26.88 -11.39 7.30
CA GLU A 369 -26.00 -11.43 8.46
C GLU A 369 -26.11 -12.78 9.17
N VAL A 370 -24.95 -13.45 9.37
CA VAL A 370 -24.91 -14.73 10.07
C VAL A 370 -24.80 -14.53 11.59
N PRO A 371 -25.34 -15.48 12.40
CA PRO A 371 -25.18 -15.43 13.85
C PRO A 371 -23.71 -15.39 14.30
N HIS A 372 -23.45 -14.74 15.43
CA HIS A 372 -22.13 -14.79 16.07
C HIS A 372 -21.70 -16.25 16.32
N GLY A 373 -20.44 -16.55 16.09
CA GLY A 373 -19.89 -17.91 16.13
C GLY A 373 -19.93 -18.63 14.78
N MET A 374 -20.59 -18.07 13.76
CA MET A 374 -20.57 -18.58 12.39
C MET A 374 -19.61 -17.76 11.52
N SER A 375 -18.98 -18.43 10.55
CA SER A 375 -18.09 -17.76 9.59
C SER A 375 -18.83 -17.35 8.32
N GLY A 376 -18.41 -16.23 7.74
CA GLY A 376 -18.95 -15.70 6.49
C GLY A 376 -18.01 -14.70 5.85
N GLU A 377 -18.49 -13.95 4.86
CA GLU A 377 -17.75 -12.82 4.26
C GLU A 377 -17.82 -11.61 5.18
N LEU A 378 -16.69 -10.96 5.41
CA LEU A 378 -16.66 -9.65 6.07
C LEU A 378 -17.12 -8.58 5.10
N VAL A 379 -18.12 -7.82 5.50
CA VAL A 379 -18.54 -6.59 4.83
C VAL A 379 -18.47 -5.43 5.82
N ALA A 380 -18.02 -4.25 5.37
CA ALA A 380 -17.86 -3.12 6.29
C ALA A 380 -18.25 -1.79 5.64
N THR A 381 -18.63 -0.84 6.49
CA THR A 381 -19.03 0.51 6.11
C THR A 381 -18.65 1.52 7.20
N GLY A 382 -18.90 2.78 6.95
CA GLY A 382 -18.68 3.87 7.88
C GLY A 382 -17.95 5.05 7.23
N PRO A 383 -17.49 6.04 8.01
CA PRO A 383 -16.83 7.24 7.50
C PRO A 383 -15.56 6.98 6.67
N GLN A 384 -14.93 5.81 6.82
CA GLN A 384 -13.74 5.41 6.07
C GLN A 384 -14.07 4.68 4.76
N LEU A 385 -15.35 4.43 4.45
CA LEU A 385 -15.75 3.79 3.20
C LEU A 385 -15.39 4.68 2.01
N SER A 386 -14.54 4.19 1.11
CA SER A 386 -14.12 4.92 -0.08
C SER A 386 -15.29 5.21 -1.02
N PRO A 387 -15.22 6.28 -1.85
CA PRO A 387 -16.24 6.55 -2.87
C PRO A 387 -16.37 5.47 -3.94
N GLY A 388 -15.37 4.60 -4.08
CA GLY A 388 -15.33 3.53 -5.06
C GLY A 388 -14.10 3.53 -5.94
N TYR A 389 -14.22 2.95 -7.13
CA TYR A 389 -13.13 2.83 -8.10
C TYR A 389 -13.19 3.91 -9.16
N TRP A 390 -12.05 4.55 -9.40
CA TRP A 390 -11.90 5.61 -10.40
C TRP A 390 -12.26 5.10 -11.80
N GLN A 391 -13.21 5.79 -12.47
CA GLN A 391 -13.69 5.44 -13.81
C GLN A 391 -14.15 3.97 -13.98
N ASN A 392 -14.61 3.34 -12.91
CA ASN A 392 -15.11 1.97 -12.95
C ASN A 392 -16.38 1.80 -12.10
N GLU A 393 -17.49 2.34 -12.60
CA GLU A 393 -18.79 2.29 -11.92
C GLU A 393 -19.34 0.86 -11.81
N GLU A 394 -19.06 0.00 -12.81
CA GLU A 394 -19.51 -1.39 -12.80
C GLU A 394 -18.87 -2.15 -11.63
N MET A 395 -17.55 -2.06 -11.49
CA MET A 395 -16.84 -2.68 -10.36
C MET A 395 -17.29 -2.06 -9.04
N THR A 396 -17.48 -0.73 -8.99
CA THR A 396 -17.98 -0.05 -7.78
C THR A 396 -19.34 -0.61 -7.37
N ARG A 397 -20.30 -0.71 -8.29
CA ARG A 397 -21.65 -1.28 -7.98
C ARG A 397 -21.60 -2.73 -7.55
N ARG A 398 -20.68 -3.53 -8.12
CA ARG A 398 -20.53 -4.94 -7.79
C ARG A 398 -19.92 -5.16 -6.40
N THR A 399 -19.05 -4.25 -5.95
CA THR A 399 -18.25 -4.45 -4.74
C THR A 399 -18.80 -3.65 -3.55
N PHE A 400 -19.45 -2.50 -3.80
CA PHE A 400 -20.10 -1.67 -2.78
C PHE A 400 -21.61 -1.94 -2.82
N VAL A 401 -22.06 -2.88 -2.00
CA VAL A 401 -23.40 -3.46 -2.04
C VAL A 401 -24.34 -2.88 -0.98
N GLN A 402 -25.63 -3.00 -1.23
CA GLN A 402 -26.67 -2.71 -0.25
C GLN A 402 -26.98 -3.99 0.53
N ILE A 403 -26.95 -3.91 1.86
CA ILE A 403 -27.37 -5.01 2.75
C ILE A 403 -28.83 -4.80 3.13
N SER A 404 -29.61 -5.89 3.14
CA SER A 404 -31.02 -5.85 3.50
C SER A 404 -31.22 -5.23 4.89
N GLY A 405 -32.16 -4.29 5.00
CA GLY A 405 -32.46 -3.60 6.26
C GLY A 405 -31.43 -2.55 6.71
N LYS A 406 -30.35 -2.32 5.97
CA LYS A 406 -29.34 -1.28 6.26
C LYS A 406 -29.47 -0.10 5.30
N ALA A 407 -29.29 1.11 5.79
CA ALA A 407 -29.37 2.33 4.97
C ALA A 407 -28.08 2.60 4.17
N ALA A 408 -26.91 2.22 4.71
CA ALA A 408 -25.61 2.46 4.09
C ALA A 408 -25.24 1.34 3.10
N LYS A 409 -24.36 1.66 2.14
CA LYS A 409 -23.65 0.66 1.33
C LYS A 409 -22.50 0.07 2.14
N TYR A 410 -22.20 -1.19 1.91
CA TYR A 410 -21.10 -1.92 2.51
C TYR A 410 -20.11 -2.36 1.44
N TYR A 411 -18.82 -2.27 1.75
CA TYR A 411 -17.78 -2.85 0.92
C TYR A 411 -17.65 -4.35 1.21
N ARG A 412 -17.66 -5.16 0.16
CA ARG A 412 -17.37 -6.60 0.21
C ARG A 412 -15.88 -6.82 0.20
N THR A 413 -15.32 -7.35 1.30
CA THR A 413 -13.87 -7.51 1.42
C THR A 413 -13.35 -8.73 0.67
N GLY A 414 -14.19 -9.75 0.45
CA GLY A 414 -13.79 -11.08 0.00
C GLY A 414 -12.99 -11.86 1.05
N ASP A 415 -12.88 -11.34 2.27
CA ASP A 415 -12.23 -12.01 3.39
C ASP A 415 -13.24 -12.86 4.17
N ARG A 416 -12.89 -14.10 4.43
CA ARG A 416 -13.64 -14.98 5.31
C ARG A 416 -13.26 -14.73 6.75
N VAL A 417 -14.23 -14.42 7.58
CA VAL A 417 -14.04 -14.14 9.00
C VAL A 417 -15.06 -14.89 9.86
N LEU A 418 -14.76 -14.94 11.15
CA LEU A 418 -15.69 -15.37 12.19
C LEU A 418 -15.82 -14.24 13.21
N ARG A 419 -17.04 -13.88 13.60
CA ARG A 419 -17.28 -13.00 14.75
C ARG A 419 -17.49 -13.86 15.99
N ARG A 420 -16.60 -13.76 16.98
CA ARG A 420 -16.72 -14.56 18.21
C ARG A 420 -18.03 -14.24 18.95
N ALA A 421 -18.69 -15.29 19.46
CA ALA A 421 -19.95 -15.13 20.17
C ALA A 421 -19.80 -14.48 21.57
N THR A 422 -18.62 -14.61 22.16
CA THR A 422 -18.33 -14.16 23.53
C THR A 422 -18.14 -12.66 23.66
N ASP A 423 -17.49 -12.01 22.68
CA ASP A 423 -17.01 -10.63 22.79
C ASP A 423 -17.13 -9.83 21.49
N GLY A 424 -17.60 -10.47 20.40
CA GLY A 424 -17.78 -9.83 19.10
C GLY A 424 -16.48 -9.55 18.33
N VAL A 425 -15.34 -10.05 18.81
CA VAL A 425 -14.04 -9.89 18.13
C VAL A 425 -14.04 -10.64 16.80
N LEU A 426 -13.54 -9.99 15.76
CA LEU A 426 -13.42 -10.57 14.43
C LEU A 426 -12.09 -11.34 14.32
N VAL A 427 -12.20 -12.56 13.80
CA VAL A 427 -11.08 -13.47 13.54
C VAL A 427 -10.98 -13.74 12.05
N TYR A 428 -9.81 -13.52 11.48
CA TYR A 428 -9.54 -13.76 10.06
C TYR A 428 -9.32 -15.25 9.78
N LEU A 429 -10.02 -15.79 8.81
CA LEU A 429 -9.98 -17.21 8.43
C LEU A 429 -9.45 -17.46 7.01
N GLY A 430 -9.05 -16.40 6.30
CA GLY A 430 -8.53 -16.50 4.92
C GLY A 430 -9.37 -15.76 3.89
N ARG A 431 -9.13 -16.06 2.61
CA ARG A 431 -9.84 -15.45 1.48
C ARG A 431 -10.90 -16.37 0.89
N LEU A 432 -11.96 -15.78 0.37
CA LEU A 432 -12.99 -16.47 -0.42
C LEU A 432 -12.61 -16.60 -1.90
N ASP A 433 -11.64 -15.80 -2.37
CA ASP A 433 -11.15 -15.76 -3.74
C ASP A 433 -9.68 -16.22 -3.87
N ASN A 434 -9.09 -16.04 -5.05
CA ASN A 434 -7.70 -16.40 -5.33
C ASN A 434 -6.69 -15.26 -5.08
N GLN A 435 -7.12 -14.19 -4.43
CA GLN A 435 -6.23 -13.11 -4.07
C GLN A 435 -5.31 -13.54 -2.93
N ILE A 436 -4.07 -13.13 -2.99
CA ILE A 436 -3.07 -13.43 -1.95
C ILE A 436 -2.38 -12.15 -1.47
N LYS A 437 -1.72 -12.25 -0.34
CA LYS A 437 -0.82 -11.20 0.16
C LYS A 437 0.62 -11.72 0.09
N ILE A 438 1.51 -10.92 -0.53
CA ILE A 438 2.95 -11.19 -0.65
C ILE A 438 3.69 -9.96 -0.14
N LEU A 439 4.40 -10.09 0.97
CA LEU A 439 5.13 -8.97 1.59
C LEU A 439 4.24 -7.72 1.79
N GLY A 440 3.00 -7.92 2.18
CA GLY A 440 1.98 -6.87 2.34
C GLY A 440 1.28 -6.46 1.05
N HIS A 441 1.82 -6.77 -0.12
CA HIS A 441 1.18 -6.45 -1.40
C HIS A 441 -0.05 -7.33 -1.63
N ARG A 442 -1.18 -6.67 -1.95
CA ARG A 442 -2.39 -7.35 -2.40
C ARG A 442 -2.21 -7.76 -3.86
N VAL A 443 -2.14 -9.06 -4.12
CA VAL A 443 -1.84 -9.62 -5.43
C VAL A 443 -3.01 -10.44 -5.95
N GLU A 444 -3.52 -10.05 -7.11
CA GLU A 444 -4.46 -10.86 -7.88
C GLU A 444 -3.67 -11.88 -8.72
N LEU A 445 -3.79 -13.15 -8.38
CA LEU A 445 -3.13 -14.21 -9.16
C LEU A 445 -3.58 -14.21 -10.64
N GLY A 446 -4.82 -13.80 -10.91
CA GLY A 446 -5.35 -13.64 -12.25
C GLY A 446 -4.62 -12.58 -13.09
N GLU A 447 -4.08 -11.51 -12.49
CA GLU A 447 -3.25 -10.52 -13.18
C GLU A 447 -1.97 -11.16 -13.71
N ILE A 448 -1.31 -11.94 -12.86
CA ILE A 448 -0.07 -12.66 -13.23
C ILE A 448 -0.35 -13.68 -14.35
N GLU A 449 -1.42 -14.45 -14.20
CA GLU A 449 -1.84 -15.42 -15.22
C GLU A 449 -2.14 -14.73 -16.56
N GLY A 450 -2.82 -13.59 -16.54
CA GLY A 450 -3.14 -12.80 -17.73
C GLY A 450 -1.89 -12.31 -18.46
N VAL A 451 -0.93 -11.75 -17.72
CA VAL A 451 0.35 -11.29 -18.29
C VAL A 451 1.14 -12.47 -18.88
N ILE A 452 1.17 -13.62 -18.18
CA ILE A 452 1.88 -14.80 -18.67
C ILE A 452 1.22 -15.34 -19.95
N ARG A 453 -0.12 -15.42 -20.01
CA ARG A 453 -0.82 -15.82 -21.25
C ARG A 453 -0.48 -14.89 -22.41
N GLN A 454 -0.46 -13.58 -22.18
CA GLN A 454 -0.14 -12.59 -23.21
C GLN A 454 1.28 -12.75 -23.74
N VAL A 455 2.25 -13.01 -22.85
CA VAL A 455 3.68 -13.13 -23.20
C VAL A 455 3.98 -14.49 -23.83
N SER A 456 3.46 -15.57 -23.26
CA SER A 456 3.78 -16.94 -23.72
C SER A 456 2.91 -17.44 -24.87
N GLY A 457 1.74 -16.83 -25.09
CA GLY A 457 0.73 -17.35 -26.03
C GLY A 457 0.04 -18.64 -25.56
N VAL A 458 0.28 -19.07 -24.31
CA VAL A 458 -0.28 -20.30 -23.73
C VAL A 458 -1.52 -19.98 -22.91
N GLU A 459 -2.64 -20.65 -23.18
CA GLU A 459 -3.90 -20.46 -22.44
C GLU A 459 -3.86 -21.09 -21.05
N GLY A 460 -3.24 -22.24 -20.91
CA GLY A 460 -3.16 -23.00 -19.68
C GLY A 460 -2.12 -22.43 -18.71
N VAL A 461 -2.52 -21.44 -17.92
CA VAL A 461 -1.66 -20.81 -16.90
C VAL A 461 -2.39 -20.77 -15.56
N VAL A 462 -1.73 -21.25 -14.50
CA VAL A 462 -2.21 -21.17 -13.11
C VAL A 462 -1.09 -20.67 -12.22
N ALA A 463 -1.36 -19.56 -11.51
CA ALA A 463 -0.48 -19.00 -10.49
C ALA A 463 -0.99 -19.39 -9.08
N LEU A 464 -0.08 -19.73 -8.18
CA LEU A 464 -0.38 -20.09 -6.78
C LEU A 464 0.55 -19.37 -5.83
N GLY A 465 0.03 -18.96 -4.68
CA GLY A 465 0.90 -18.54 -3.55
C GLY A 465 1.52 -19.76 -2.88
N TRP A 466 2.84 -19.79 -2.72
CA TRP A 466 3.52 -20.94 -2.12
C TRP A 466 4.91 -20.61 -1.58
N PRO A 467 5.37 -21.20 -0.43
CA PRO A 467 4.51 -21.93 0.52
C PRO A 467 3.49 -21.01 1.19
N LEU A 468 2.36 -21.58 1.56
CA LEU A 468 1.37 -20.88 2.36
C LEU A 468 1.85 -20.87 3.81
N THR A 469 1.83 -19.71 4.42
CA THR A 469 2.11 -19.50 5.83
C THR A 469 0.87 -18.94 6.52
N ALA A 470 0.90 -18.89 7.84
CA ALA A 470 -0.16 -18.24 8.60
C ALA A 470 -0.35 -16.75 8.19
N GLY A 471 0.70 -16.05 7.74
CA GLY A 471 0.67 -14.65 7.32
C GLY A 471 0.32 -14.41 5.85
N GLY A 472 0.21 -15.45 5.02
CA GLY A 472 -0.01 -15.32 3.57
C GLY A 472 0.87 -16.28 2.78
N ALA A 473 1.28 -15.92 1.57
CA ALA A 473 2.19 -16.69 0.76
C ALA A 473 3.60 -16.08 0.76
N GLU A 474 4.64 -16.93 0.82
CA GLU A 474 6.03 -16.44 0.76
C GLU A 474 6.46 -16.05 -0.65
N ALA A 475 5.89 -16.70 -1.66
CA ALA A 475 6.22 -16.46 -3.06
C ALA A 475 5.07 -16.90 -3.98
N ILE A 476 5.27 -16.66 -5.26
CA ILE A 476 4.37 -17.08 -6.34
C ILE A 476 5.03 -18.22 -7.10
N GLU A 477 4.30 -19.32 -7.26
CA GLU A 477 4.64 -20.43 -8.13
C GLU A 477 3.67 -20.44 -9.30
N VAL A 478 4.17 -20.67 -10.52
CA VAL A 478 3.34 -20.69 -11.72
C VAL A 478 3.46 -22.03 -12.40
N PHE A 479 2.33 -22.56 -12.85
CA PHE A 479 2.24 -23.71 -13.75
C PHE A 479 1.80 -23.25 -15.14
N ILE A 480 2.42 -23.81 -16.17
CA ILE A 480 2.06 -23.58 -17.59
C ILE A 480 1.80 -24.93 -18.24
N GLU A 481 0.63 -25.06 -18.91
CA GLU A 481 0.25 -26.27 -19.65
C GLU A 481 0.78 -26.19 -21.08
N THR A 482 1.95 -26.79 -21.33
CA THR A 482 2.58 -26.79 -22.67
C THR A 482 3.52 -27.99 -22.84
N GLU A 483 3.77 -28.36 -24.10
CA GLU A 483 4.76 -29.39 -24.44
C GLU A 483 6.15 -28.79 -24.74
N TYR A 484 6.26 -27.48 -24.95
CA TYR A 484 7.49 -26.78 -25.33
C TYR A 484 7.96 -25.83 -24.26
N SER A 485 9.25 -25.81 -23.96
CA SER A 485 9.83 -25.00 -22.90
C SER A 485 11.00 -24.14 -23.36
N ASP A 486 10.79 -22.85 -23.52
CA ASP A 486 11.85 -21.87 -23.26
C ASP A 486 11.40 -20.90 -22.17
N ALA A 487 11.64 -21.29 -20.92
CA ALA A 487 11.26 -20.49 -19.76
C ALA A 487 12.20 -19.30 -19.51
N SER A 488 13.34 -19.22 -20.20
CA SER A 488 14.33 -18.15 -19.97
C SER A 488 13.90 -16.83 -20.60
N ALA A 489 13.35 -16.86 -21.81
CA ALA A 489 12.79 -15.68 -22.48
C ALA A 489 11.59 -15.12 -21.71
N LEU A 490 10.69 -15.99 -21.27
CA LEU A 490 9.51 -15.60 -20.48
C LEU A 490 9.86 -14.78 -19.25
N ARG A 491 10.91 -15.15 -18.53
CA ARG A 491 11.32 -14.43 -17.32
C ARG A 491 11.76 -13.00 -17.59
N THR A 492 12.49 -12.76 -18.68
CA THR A 492 12.94 -11.43 -19.06
C THR A 492 11.75 -10.53 -19.37
N GLU A 493 10.79 -11.04 -20.14
CA GLU A 493 9.58 -10.30 -20.51
C GLU A 493 8.67 -10.03 -19.29
N LEU A 494 8.56 -10.98 -18.36
CA LEU A 494 7.79 -10.76 -17.14
C LEU A 494 8.36 -9.63 -16.26
N LYS A 495 9.68 -9.47 -16.20
CA LYS A 495 10.31 -8.35 -15.47
C LYS A 495 9.99 -6.98 -16.05
N GLU A 496 9.70 -6.92 -17.35
CA GLU A 496 9.31 -5.68 -18.02
C GLU A 496 7.83 -5.32 -17.80
N LYS A 497 7.01 -6.29 -17.40
CA LYS A 497 5.55 -6.13 -17.27
C LYS A 497 5.03 -6.18 -15.83
N LEU A 498 5.67 -6.98 -14.95
CA LEU A 498 5.23 -7.20 -13.58
C LEU A 498 6.18 -6.56 -12.57
N PRO A 499 5.64 -5.93 -11.49
CA PRO A 499 6.44 -5.53 -10.33
C PRO A 499 7.18 -6.74 -9.74
N VAL A 500 8.31 -6.48 -9.08
CA VAL A 500 9.19 -7.55 -8.56
C VAL A 500 8.46 -8.50 -7.59
N TYR A 501 7.56 -7.98 -6.76
CA TYR A 501 6.78 -8.80 -5.82
C TYR A 501 5.72 -9.71 -6.49
N MET A 502 5.41 -9.48 -7.78
CA MET A 502 4.52 -10.33 -8.59
C MET A 502 5.29 -11.34 -9.43
N LEU A 503 6.62 -11.28 -9.47
CA LEU A 503 7.41 -12.21 -10.29
C LEU A 503 7.36 -13.61 -9.68
N PRO A 504 7.05 -14.65 -10.50
CA PRO A 504 7.07 -16.02 -10.02
C PRO A 504 8.47 -16.43 -9.53
N ARG A 505 8.54 -17.12 -8.40
CA ARG A 505 9.78 -17.76 -7.92
C ARG A 505 10.21 -18.86 -8.90
N HIS A 506 9.25 -19.69 -9.30
CA HIS A 506 9.45 -20.74 -10.31
C HIS A 506 8.29 -20.77 -11.30
N VAL A 507 8.62 -21.13 -12.54
CA VAL A 507 7.66 -21.50 -13.58
C VAL A 507 7.83 -22.98 -13.86
N ARG A 508 6.76 -23.76 -13.69
CA ARG A 508 6.70 -25.20 -13.84
C ARG A 508 5.88 -25.57 -15.06
N ILE A 509 6.38 -26.50 -15.86
CA ILE A 509 5.71 -26.94 -17.06
C ILE A 509 5.06 -28.28 -16.79
N LEU A 510 3.78 -28.40 -17.15
CA LEU A 510 3.04 -29.65 -17.15
C LEU A 510 2.42 -29.85 -18.52
N ARG A 511 2.44 -31.10 -19.04
CA ARG A 511 1.82 -31.44 -20.33
C ARG A 511 0.30 -31.32 -20.27
N CYS A 512 -0.30 -31.60 -19.13
CA CYS A 512 -1.73 -31.52 -18.91
C CYS A 512 -2.02 -31.16 -17.46
N PHE A 513 -2.92 -30.18 -17.27
CA PHE A 513 -3.36 -29.80 -15.94
C PHE A 513 -4.42 -30.73 -15.38
N PRO A 514 -4.37 -31.04 -14.08
CA PRO A 514 -5.48 -31.71 -13.41
C PRO A 514 -6.74 -30.84 -13.50
N LYS A 515 -7.87 -31.45 -13.79
CA LYS A 515 -9.18 -30.80 -13.85
C LYS A 515 -10.08 -31.33 -12.74
N ASN A 516 -10.87 -30.44 -12.15
CA ASN A 516 -11.90 -30.82 -11.20
C ASN A 516 -13.13 -31.43 -11.90
N GLN A 517 -14.13 -31.86 -11.13
CA GLN A 517 -15.36 -32.49 -11.63
C GLN A 517 -16.15 -31.58 -12.61
N ASN A 518 -15.93 -30.26 -12.57
CA ASN A 518 -16.58 -29.29 -13.45
C ASN A 518 -15.72 -28.93 -14.68
N GLY A 519 -14.63 -29.66 -14.94
CA GLY A 519 -13.74 -29.42 -16.07
C GLY A 519 -12.82 -28.21 -15.94
N LYS A 520 -12.82 -27.51 -14.77
CA LYS A 520 -11.91 -26.37 -14.49
C LYS A 520 -10.58 -26.88 -13.97
N TYR A 521 -9.50 -26.09 -14.15
CA TYR A 521 -8.20 -26.42 -13.58
C TYR A 521 -8.27 -26.57 -12.05
N ASP A 522 -7.75 -27.70 -11.56
CA ASP A 522 -7.78 -28.02 -10.13
C ASP A 522 -6.56 -27.43 -9.41
N ARG A 523 -6.73 -26.23 -8.88
CA ARG A 523 -5.70 -25.52 -8.10
C ARG A 523 -5.24 -26.29 -6.87
N LYS A 524 -6.14 -27.07 -6.23
CA LYS A 524 -5.79 -27.88 -5.05
C LYS A 524 -4.87 -29.04 -5.43
N ALA A 525 -5.15 -29.69 -6.56
CA ALA A 525 -4.28 -30.74 -7.07
C ALA A 525 -2.89 -30.19 -7.50
N LEU A 526 -2.84 -29.00 -8.12
CA LEU A 526 -1.57 -28.32 -8.43
C LEU A 526 -0.81 -27.92 -7.14
N GLN A 527 -1.51 -27.50 -6.11
CA GLN A 527 -0.91 -27.20 -4.81
C GLN A 527 -0.36 -28.47 -4.12
N ALA A 528 -1.06 -29.61 -4.24
CA ALA A 528 -0.56 -30.89 -3.75
C ALA A 528 0.75 -31.31 -4.45
N ILE A 529 0.92 -30.98 -5.73
CA ILE A 529 2.20 -31.20 -6.45
C ILE A 529 3.33 -30.38 -5.80
N LEU A 530 3.06 -29.15 -5.39
CA LEU A 530 4.04 -28.33 -4.66
C LEU A 530 4.38 -28.92 -3.28
N GLN A 531 3.38 -29.49 -2.57
CA GLN A 531 3.55 -30.14 -1.27
C GLN A 531 4.36 -31.43 -1.35
N ALA A 532 4.11 -32.27 -2.38
CA ALA A 532 4.74 -33.56 -2.53
C ALA A 532 6.26 -33.50 -2.80
N GLY A 533 6.79 -32.28 -3.05
CA GLY A 533 8.22 -32.10 -3.35
C GLY A 533 8.64 -32.70 -4.70
N VAL A 534 9.65 -32.13 -5.27
CA VAL A 534 10.18 -32.22 -6.63
C VAL A 534 10.48 -33.66 -7.16
N GLU A 535 10.27 -34.74 -6.45
CA GLU A 535 10.77 -36.07 -6.81
C GLU A 535 9.98 -36.81 -7.92
N GLN A 536 8.80 -36.35 -8.32
CA GLN A 536 7.98 -37.12 -9.27
C GLN A 536 7.81 -36.53 -10.67
N VAL A 537 8.43 -35.40 -11.01
CA VAL A 537 8.29 -34.82 -12.36
C VAL A 537 9.61 -34.91 -13.13
N LYS A 538 9.78 -35.97 -13.91
CA LYS A 538 10.97 -36.24 -14.74
C LYS A 538 11.20 -35.23 -15.89
N ASP A 539 10.32 -34.27 -16.10
CA ASP A 539 10.39 -33.25 -17.18
C ASP A 539 10.33 -31.81 -16.63
N GLN A 540 10.84 -31.56 -15.42
CA GLN A 540 10.96 -30.22 -14.90
C GLN A 540 12.28 -29.59 -15.35
N VAL A 541 12.19 -28.48 -16.08
CA VAL A 541 13.30 -27.53 -16.18
C VAL A 541 13.15 -26.56 -15.03
N PRO A 542 13.90 -26.67 -13.93
CA PRO A 542 13.89 -25.70 -12.87
C PRO A 542 14.54 -24.43 -13.41
N VAL A 543 13.74 -23.42 -13.70
CA VAL A 543 14.25 -22.06 -13.85
C VAL A 543 14.63 -21.61 -12.43
N ARG A 544 15.80 -22.03 -11.97
CA ARG A 544 16.35 -21.48 -10.73
C ARG A 544 16.63 -20.01 -10.97
N LEU A 545 15.95 -19.16 -10.22
CA LEU A 545 16.47 -17.84 -9.90
C LEU A 545 17.83 -18.10 -9.28
N SER A 546 18.95 -17.76 -9.97
CA SER A 546 20.23 -17.72 -9.29
C SER A 546 19.98 -16.99 -7.99
N ALA A 547 20.48 -17.54 -6.88
CA ALA A 547 20.47 -16.89 -5.59
C ALA A 547 21.36 -15.63 -5.62
N ALA A 548 21.00 -14.66 -6.44
CA ALA A 548 21.16 -13.27 -6.10
C ALA A 548 20.34 -13.16 -4.82
N LYS A 549 21.00 -12.90 -3.71
CA LYS A 549 20.42 -12.63 -2.40
C LYS A 549 19.08 -11.98 -2.65
N THR A 550 17.99 -12.73 -2.41
CA THR A 550 16.63 -12.26 -2.65
C THR A 550 16.45 -11.13 -1.66
N ASP A 551 16.66 -9.93 -2.14
CA ASP A 551 16.42 -8.73 -1.37
C ASP A 551 14.90 -8.74 -1.15
N ILE A 552 14.47 -8.86 0.10
CA ILE A 552 13.07 -9.02 0.52
C ILE A 552 12.22 -7.87 -0.02
N TYR A 553 12.86 -6.79 -0.43
CA TYR A 553 12.26 -5.58 -0.98
C TYR A 553 12.39 -5.46 -2.52
N GLY A 554 12.82 -6.52 -3.22
CA GLY A 554 12.81 -6.56 -4.68
C GLY A 554 13.85 -5.70 -5.39
N TRP A 555 15.06 -5.59 -4.82
CA TRP A 555 16.11 -4.73 -5.34
C TRP A 555 17.28 -5.54 -5.91
N SER A 556 17.52 -5.40 -7.18
CA SER A 556 18.80 -5.65 -7.84
C SER A 556 19.39 -4.33 -8.30
#